data_62e3808f1006e2f2edd8262d3b1c61d0
#
_entry.id   62e3808f1006e2f2edd8262d3b1c61d0
#
_cell.length_a   1.000
_cell.length_b   1.000
_cell.length_c   1.000
_cell.angle_alpha   90.00
_cell.angle_beta   90.00
_cell.angle_gamma   90.00
#
_symmetry.space_group_name_H-M   'P 1'
#
loop_
_entity.id
_entity.type
_entity.pdbx_description
1 polymer ?
#
loop_
_entity_poly.entity_id
_entity_poly.type
_entity_poly.pdbx_seq_one_letter_code
_entity_poly.pdbx_strand_id
1 'polypeptide(L)'
;MLNHTLKAADREDLRPYFKYLKLFMTALAKLRCAPQQTVWRGVTRNLSANFLPGTSVTWWAFSSCTTTMTILDNNMYLGGTGARTLFSIETVNARTIRAHSHYEGEDEILLLPGTQMVVQSQLNPAPDLHIIHLKQIIPKETLLELPFKGIFNHLFSI
;
A
#
# COMPACT_ATOMS: atom_id res chain seq x y z
N MET A 1 12.54 -9.44 -4.65
CA MET A 1 12.70 -10.50 -3.64
C MET A 1 11.90 -10.19 -2.38
N LEU A 2 12.25 -9.23 -1.52
CA LEU A 2 11.56 -8.99 -0.23
C LEU A 2 10.03 -8.86 -0.34
N ASN A 3 9.51 -8.00 -1.23
CA ASN A 3 8.05 -7.83 -1.40
C ASN A 3 7.33 -9.10 -1.87
N HIS A 4 8.00 -9.97 -2.59
CA HIS A 4 7.46 -11.28 -2.97
C HIS A 4 7.36 -12.18 -1.73
N THR A 5 8.43 -12.25 -0.92
CA THR A 5 8.45 -13.05 0.32
C THR A 5 7.43 -12.55 1.34
N LEU A 6 7.23 -11.23 1.45
CA LEU A 6 6.19 -10.65 2.31
C LEU A 6 4.77 -11.08 1.94
N LYS A 7 4.51 -11.41 0.67
CA LYS A 7 3.22 -11.92 0.20
C LYS A 7 3.05 -13.42 0.39
N ALA A 8 4.16 -14.16 0.57
CA ALA A 8 4.10 -15.60 0.76
C ALA A 8 3.39 -15.98 2.07
N ALA A 9 2.71 -17.13 2.07
CA ALA A 9 2.03 -17.63 3.25
C ALA A 9 3.03 -18.11 4.32
N ASP A 10 4.18 -18.65 3.88
CA ASP A 10 5.22 -19.09 4.79
C ASP A 10 6.06 -17.90 5.27
N ARG A 11 6.05 -17.68 6.59
CA ARG A 11 6.79 -16.60 7.25
C ARG A 11 8.24 -16.96 7.57
N GLU A 12 8.60 -18.22 7.50
CA GLU A 12 9.99 -18.67 7.71
C GLU A 12 10.92 -18.09 6.63
N ASP A 13 10.45 -17.96 5.41
CA ASP A 13 11.19 -17.34 4.31
C ASP A 13 11.55 -15.86 4.56
N LEU A 14 10.92 -15.22 5.54
CA LEU A 14 11.25 -13.86 5.94
C LEU A 14 12.46 -13.77 6.88
N ARG A 15 12.89 -14.85 7.51
CA ARG A 15 13.99 -14.84 8.49
C ARG A 15 15.29 -14.18 7.97
N PRO A 16 15.73 -14.43 6.74
CA PRO A 16 16.92 -13.76 6.21
C PRO A 16 16.80 -12.24 6.14
N TYR A 17 15.56 -11.75 6.04
CA TYR A 17 15.25 -10.31 5.90
C TYR A 17 14.95 -9.60 7.22
N PHE A 18 14.86 -10.31 8.36
CA PHE A 18 14.42 -9.70 9.63
C PHE A 18 15.27 -8.51 10.07
N LYS A 19 16.60 -8.61 9.95
CA LYS A 19 17.49 -7.49 10.31
C LYS A 19 17.26 -6.27 9.41
N TYR A 20 17.12 -6.51 8.11
CA TYR A 20 16.82 -5.47 7.14
C TYR A 20 15.44 -4.85 7.39
N LEU A 21 14.41 -5.68 7.57
CA LEU A 21 13.05 -5.22 7.87
C LEU A 21 13.01 -4.39 9.15
N LYS A 22 13.69 -4.83 10.21
CA LYS A 22 13.80 -4.09 11.46
C LYS A 22 14.39 -2.70 11.24
N LEU A 23 15.51 -2.61 10.53
CA LEU A 23 16.15 -1.33 10.20
C LEU A 23 15.23 -0.45 9.37
N PHE A 24 14.67 -1.00 8.30
CA PHE A 24 13.82 -0.26 7.36
C PHE A 24 12.54 0.24 8.02
N MET A 25 11.83 -0.60 8.77
CA MET A 25 10.63 -0.22 9.51
C MET A 25 10.92 0.84 10.56
N THR A 26 12.09 0.77 11.22
CA THR A 26 12.52 1.79 12.18
C THR A 26 12.76 3.14 11.49
N ALA A 27 13.36 3.13 10.30
CA ALA A 27 13.56 4.35 9.51
C ALA A 27 12.21 4.94 9.07
N LEU A 28 11.31 4.11 8.54
CA LEU A 28 9.96 4.54 8.12
C LEU A 28 9.14 5.10 9.30
N ALA A 29 9.28 4.54 10.50
CA ALA A 29 8.59 5.04 11.69
C ALA A 29 8.99 6.48 12.06
N LYS A 30 10.19 6.92 11.67
CA LYS A 30 10.67 8.30 11.90
C LYS A 30 10.13 9.29 10.87
N LEU A 31 9.64 8.82 9.74
CA LEU A 31 9.04 9.68 8.73
C LEU A 31 7.66 10.16 9.22
N ARG A 32 7.28 11.36 8.79
CA ARG A 32 5.94 11.89 9.06
C ARG A 32 4.88 11.00 8.42
N CYS A 33 3.77 10.76 9.13
CA CYS A 33 2.58 10.24 8.50
C CYS A 33 2.12 11.21 7.41
N ALA A 34 1.73 10.68 6.26
CA ALA A 34 0.96 11.46 5.30
C ALA A 34 -0.39 11.84 5.95
N PRO A 35 -0.93 13.04 5.66
CA PRO A 35 -2.29 13.36 6.07
C PRO A 35 -3.28 12.32 5.53
N GLN A 36 -4.43 12.18 6.18
CA GLN A 36 -5.50 11.34 5.65
C GLN A 36 -5.91 11.86 4.28
N GLN A 37 -5.76 11.03 3.27
CA GLN A 37 -6.01 11.40 1.89
C GLN A 37 -6.29 10.18 1.03
N THR A 38 -6.84 10.41 -0.15
CA THR A 38 -6.95 9.38 -1.17
C THR A 38 -5.65 9.31 -1.96
N VAL A 39 -5.11 8.10 -2.07
CA VAL A 39 -3.95 7.78 -2.91
C VAL A 39 -4.33 6.74 -3.95
N TRP A 40 -3.52 6.64 -5.01
CA TRP A 40 -3.82 5.84 -6.17
C TRP A 40 -2.71 4.82 -6.44
N ARG A 41 -3.12 3.64 -6.92
CA ARG A 41 -2.18 2.61 -7.37
C ARG A 41 -2.74 1.89 -8.59
N GLY A 42 -1.97 1.87 -9.68
CA GLY A 42 -2.28 1.11 -10.87
C GLY A 42 -1.67 -0.30 -10.84
N VAL A 43 -2.37 -1.26 -11.44
CA VAL A 43 -1.86 -2.63 -11.66
C VAL A 43 -2.33 -3.12 -13.03
N THR A 44 -1.40 -3.60 -13.86
CA THR A 44 -1.64 -4.04 -15.25
C THR A 44 -2.20 -5.47 -15.30
N ARG A 45 -3.27 -5.72 -14.55
CA ARG A 45 -4.06 -6.96 -14.59
C ARG A 45 -5.43 -6.74 -13.95
N ASN A 46 -6.40 -7.59 -14.31
CA ASN A 46 -7.70 -7.60 -13.64
C ASN A 46 -7.60 -8.30 -12.28
N LEU A 47 -7.89 -7.57 -11.22
CA LEU A 47 -7.94 -8.08 -9.85
C LEU A 47 -9.36 -7.99 -9.24
N SER A 48 -10.38 -7.62 -10.02
CA SER A 48 -11.73 -7.35 -9.52
C SER A 48 -12.33 -8.50 -8.73
N ALA A 49 -12.11 -9.74 -9.15
CA ALA A 49 -12.61 -10.93 -8.46
C ALA A 49 -12.08 -11.11 -7.03
N ASN A 50 -10.93 -10.52 -6.72
CA ASN A 50 -10.27 -10.64 -5.41
C ASN A 50 -10.70 -9.55 -4.41
N PHE A 51 -11.49 -8.55 -4.86
CA PHE A 51 -11.83 -7.37 -4.07
C PHE A 51 -13.34 -7.12 -4.08
N LEU A 52 -14.09 -8.04 -3.49
CA LEU A 52 -15.55 -7.92 -3.43
C LEU A 52 -15.97 -6.84 -2.41
N PRO A 53 -16.93 -5.95 -2.74
CA PRO A 53 -17.43 -4.93 -1.82
C PRO A 53 -17.82 -5.50 -0.46
N GLY A 54 -17.47 -4.81 0.62
CA GLY A 54 -17.72 -5.23 2.00
C GLY A 54 -16.69 -6.21 2.57
N THR A 55 -15.78 -6.76 1.76
CA THR A 55 -14.74 -7.67 2.26
C THR A 55 -13.53 -6.91 2.81
N SER A 56 -12.84 -7.52 3.79
CA SER A 56 -11.57 -7.02 4.30
C SER A 56 -10.41 -7.68 3.58
N VAL A 57 -9.41 -6.89 3.24
CA VAL A 57 -8.17 -7.35 2.60
C VAL A 57 -6.96 -6.83 3.37
N THR A 58 -5.89 -7.63 3.42
CA THR A 58 -4.63 -7.23 4.03
C THR A 58 -3.52 -7.25 2.99
N TRP A 59 -2.86 -6.10 2.81
CA TRP A 59 -1.70 -6.03 1.94
C TRP A 59 -0.42 -6.26 2.75
N TRP A 60 0.16 -7.43 2.55
CA TRP A 60 1.34 -7.88 3.30
C TRP A 60 2.67 -7.33 2.78
N ALA A 61 2.70 -6.72 1.60
CA ALA A 61 3.89 -6.13 1.02
C ALA A 61 3.88 -4.61 1.13
N PHE A 62 5.06 -3.99 1.11
CA PHE A 62 5.16 -2.56 0.86
C PHE A 62 4.49 -2.21 -0.46
N SER A 63 3.67 -1.20 -0.46
CA SER A 63 2.91 -0.78 -1.64
C SER A 63 3.07 0.71 -1.87
N SER A 64 3.74 1.04 -2.98
CA SER A 64 3.88 2.41 -3.44
C SER A 64 2.58 2.86 -4.08
N CYS A 65 2.15 4.05 -3.72
CA CYS A 65 0.98 4.75 -4.24
C CYS A 65 1.38 6.18 -4.58
N THR A 66 0.54 6.88 -5.34
CA THR A 66 0.74 8.28 -5.68
C THR A 66 -0.47 9.12 -5.30
N THR A 67 -0.27 10.40 -5.03
CA THR A 67 -1.36 11.37 -4.91
C THR A 67 -1.74 11.96 -6.27
N THR A 68 -0.94 11.75 -7.31
CA THR A 68 -1.10 12.34 -8.64
C THR A 68 -1.53 11.29 -9.65
N MET A 69 -2.78 11.38 -10.12
CA MET A 69 -3.33 10.41 -11.09
C MET A 69 -2.64 10.43 -12.45
N THR A 70 -2.12 11.56 -12.89
CA THR A 70 -1.45 11.71 -14.21
C THR A 70 -0.22 10.80 -14.35
N ILE A 71 0.43 10.44 -13.25
CA ILE A 71 1.56 9.51 -13.26
C ILE A 71 1.13 8.10 -13.69
N LEU A 72 -0.13 7.74 -13.44
CA LEU A 72 -0.68 6.42 -13.75
C LEU A 72 -0.91 6.19 -15.26
N ASP A 73 -0.96 7.25 -16.06
CA ASP A 73 -1.06 7.14 -17.52
C ASP A 73 0.18 6.48 -18.14
N ASN A 74 1.28 6.44 -17.39
CA ASN A 74 2.48 5.73 -17.82
C ASN A 74 2.23 4.21 -17.83
N ASN A 75 2.63 3.54 -18.91
CA ASN A 75 2.50 2.09 -19.10
C ASN A 75 3.21 1.24 -18.03
N MET A 76 4.14 1.83 -17.28
CA MET A 76 4.79 1.15 -16.13
C MET A 76 3.84 0.97 -14.94
N TYR A 77 2.78 1.78 -14.81
CA TYR A 77 1.86 1.75 -13.68
C TYR A 77 0.49 1.20 -14.06
N LEU A 78 -0.28 1.91 -14.86
CA LEU A 78 -1.62 1.51 -15.28
C LEU A 78 -1.72 1.42 -16.80
N GLY A 79 -1.18 2.40 -17.51
CA GLY A 79 -1.26 2.51 -18.97
C GLY A 79 -2.67 2.78 -19.50
N GLY A 80 -2.75 2.86 -20.83
CA GLY A 80 -3.98 3.16 -21.56
C GLY A 80 -4.78 1.94 -22.03
N THR A 81 -4.19 0.75 -22.07
CA THR A 81 -4.81 -0.45 -22.72
C THR A 81 -4.54 -1.73 -21.91
N GLY A 82 -5.34 -2.75 -22.19
CA GLY A 82 -5.24 -4.06 -21.57
C GLY A 82 -5.90 -4.16 -20.21
N ALA A 83 -5.99 -5.37 -19.68
CA ALA A 83 -6.60 -5.64 -18.38
C ALA A 83 -5.85 -4.93 -17.26
N ARG A 84 -6.54 -4.07 -16.52
CA ARG A 84 -5.93 -3.21 -15.51
C ARG A 84 -6.89 -2.93 -14.35
N THR A 85 -6.30 -2.71 -13.19
CA THR A 85 -7.02 -2.32 -11.99
C THR A 85 -6.43 -1.04 -11.41
N LEU A 86 -7.26 -0.07 -11.13
CA LEU A 86 -6.94 1.16 -10.42
C LEU A 86 -7.48 1.05 -8.99
N PHE A 87 -6.60 1.10 -8.02
CA PHE A 87 -6.99 1.23 -6.63
C PHE A 87 -7.05 2.71 -6.23
N SER A 88 -8.17 3.10 -5.64
CA SER A 88 -8.40 4.36 -4.94
C SER A 88 -8.43 4.05 -3.45
N ILE A 89 -7.49 4.58 -2.67
CA ILE A 89 -7.26 4.13 -1.30
C ILE A 89 -7.35 5.32 -0.35
N GLU A 90 -8.35 5.33 0.54
CA GLU A 90 -8.38 6.26 1.67
C GLU A 90 -7.39 5.78 2.73
N THR A 91 -6.31 6.54 2.95
CA THR A 91 -5.24 6.16 3.88
C THR A 91 -5.39 6.85 5.23
N VAL A 92 -4.87 6.19 6.28
CA VAL A 92 -4.85 6.70 7.65
C VAL A 92 -3.42 6.96 8.13
N ASN A 93 -2.49 6.03 7.90
CA ASN A 93 -1.13 6.07 8.45
C ASN A 93 -0.03 5.79 7.43
N ALA A 94 -0.27 6.06 6.16
CA ALA A 94 0.73 5.95 5.11
C ALA A 94 1.93 6.88 5.34
N ARG A 95 3.06 6.58 4.73
CA ARG A 95 4.29 7.36 4.86
C ARG A 95 4.62 8.09 3.56
N THR A 96 4.85 9.40 3.64
CA THR A 96 5.41 10.12 2.49
C THR A 96 6.90 9.81 2.40
N ILE A 97 7.33 9.33 1.24
CA ILE A 97 8.74 9.01 0.96
C ILE A 97 9.32 9.88 -0.16
N ARG A 98 8.61 10.94 -0.56
CA ARG A 98 9.01 11.86 -1.64
C ARG A 98 10.47 12.31 -1.52
N ALA A 99 10.92 12.73 -0.33
CA ALA A 99 12.28 13.21 -0.10
C ALA A 99 13.36 12.09 -0.22
N HIS A 100 12.94 10.84 -0.34
CA HIS A 100 13.80 9.65 -0.42
C HIS A 100 13.55 8.85 -1.70
N SER A 101 12.63 9.29 -2.55
CA SER A 101 12.36 8.67 -3.84
C SER A 101 13.42 9.08 -4.86
N HIS A 102 13.78 8.14 -5.75
CA HIS A 102 14.65 8.41 -6.89
C HIS A 102 13.95 9.32 -7.92
N TYR A 103 12.63 9.30 -7.96
CA TYR A 103 11.80 10.08 -8.89
C TYR A 103 11.22 11.30 -8.16
N GLU A 104 11.89 12.45 -8.27
CA GLU A 104 11.52 13.69 -7.56
C GLU A 104 10.12 14.24 -7.94
N GLY A 105 9.61 13.87 -9.12
CA GLY A 105 8.29 14.28 -9.61
C GLY A 105 7.12 13.44 -9.09
N GLU A 106 7.38 12.32 -8.41
CA GLU A 106 6.34 11.44 -7.89
C GLU A 106 6.09 11.77 -6.41
N ASP A 107 4.86 12.19 -6.11
CA ASP A 107 4.39 12.31 -4.72
C ASP A 107 4.14 10.92 -4.15
N GLU A 108 5.23 10.17 -3.93
CA GLU A 108 5.17 8.78 -3.54
C GLU A 108 4.78 8.62 -2.08
N ILE A 109 3.73 7.84 -1.88
CA ILE A 109 3.17 7.46 -0.60
C ILE A 109 3.33 5.95 -0.43
N LEU A 110 3.93 5.54 0.68
CA LEU A 110 4.18 4.14 0.98
C LEU A 110 3.18 3.59 1.99
N LEU A 111 2.43 2.56 1.60
CA LEU A 111 1.66 1.73 2.52
C LEU A 111 2.57 0.65 3.11
N LEU A 112 2.47 0.47 4.42
CA LEU A 112 3.30 -0.49 5.16
C LEU A 112 2.77 -1.93 5.00
N PRO A 113 3.62 -2.95 5.15
CA PRO A 113 3.18 -4.33 5.24
C PRO A 113 2.17 -4.51 6.36
N GLY A 114 1.15 -5.35 6.12
CA GLY A 114 0.06 -5.56 7.07
C GLY A 114 -1.01 -4.46 7.04
N THR A 115 -1.00 -3.57 6.04
CA THR A 115 -2.07 -2.58 5.86
C THR A 115 -3.39 -3.29 5.60
N GLN A 116 -4.34 -3.11 6.52
CA GLN A 116 -5.68 -3.69 6.43
C GLN A 116 -6.67 -2.68 5.88
N MET A 117 -7.52 -3.12 4.95
CA MET A 117 -8.46 -2.27 4.24
C MET A 117 -9.79 -2.99 4.05
N VAL A 118 -10.88 -2.22 3.96
CA VAL A 118 -12.19 -2.69 3.55
C VAL A 118 -12.48 -2.22 2.13
N VAL A 119 -12.95 -3.12 1.29
CA VAL A 119 -13.43 -2.79 -0.06
C VAL A 119 -14.76 -2.04 0.07
N GLN A 120 -14.77 -0.76 -0.29
CA GLN A 120 -15.97 0.07 -0.20
C GLN A 120 -16.88 -0.12 -1.42
N SER A 121 -16.28 -0.08 -2.60
CA SER A 121 -17.00 -0.20 -3.85
C SER A 121 -16.10 -0.66 -4.99
N GLN A 122 -16.73 -1.05 -6.08
CA GLN A 122 -16.09 -1.44 -7.33
C GLN A 122 -16.85 -0.83 -8.49
N LEU A 123 -16.13 -0.27 -9.45
CA LEU A 123 -16.67 0.32 -10.66
C LEU A 123 -15.90 -0.22 -11.87
N ASN A 124 -16.61 -0.58 -12.92
CA ASN A 124 -16.06 -1.09 -14.17
C ASN A 124 -16.43 -0.14 -15.33
N PRO A 125 -15.70 0.99 -15.50
CA PRO A 125 -16.01 1.98 -16.52
C PRO A 125 -15.72 1.52 -17.93
N ALA A 126 -14.90 0.49 -18.10
CA ALA A 126 -14.60 -0.17 -19.38
C ALA A 126 -14.35 -1.68 -19.15
N PRO A 127 -14.47 -2.52 -20.18
CA PRO A 127 -14.28 -3.96 -20.05
C PRO A 127 -12.92 -4.39 -19.50
N ASP A 128 -11.90 -3.58 -19.74
CA ASP A 128 -10.51 -3.83 -19.35
C ASP A 128 -10.02 -2.94 -18.19
N LEU A 129 -10.89 -2.07 -17.63
CA LEU A 129 -10.57 -1.17 -16.53
C LEU A 129 -11.51 -1.39 -15.33
N HIS A 130 -10.92 -1.74 -14.21
CA HIS A 130 -11.62 -1.95 -12.95
C HIS A 130 -11.10 -0.93 -11.93
N ILE A 131 -12.00 -0.15 -11.32
CA ILE A 131 -11.67 0.80 -10.24
C ILE A 131 -12.17 0.22 -8.93
N ILE A 132 -11.28 0.07 -7.96
CA ILE A 132 -11.59 -0.51 -6.66
C ILE A 132 -11.31 0.54 -5.59
N HIS A 133 -12.35 0.92 -4.85
CA HIS A 133 -12.23 1.85 -3.75
C HIS A 133 -12.01 1.09 -2.44
N LEU A 134 -10.89 1.39 -1.78
CA LEU A 134 -10.46 0.79 -0.52
C LEU A 134 -10.41 1.86 0.57
N LYS A 135 -10.81 1.48 1.77
CA LYS A 135 -10.65 2.32 2.95
C LYS A 135 -9.76 1.61 3.96
N GLN A 136 -8.65 2.24 4.32
CA GLN A 136 -7.78 1.71 5.35
C GLN A 136 -8.49 1.71 6.70
N ILE A 137 -8.32 0.63 7.43
CA ILE A 137 -8.76 0.49 8.81
C ILE A 137 -7.55 0.24 9.71
N ILE A 138 -7.64 0.71 10.95
CA ILE A 138 -6.67 0.36 11.99
C ILE A 138 -7.13 -0.98 12.57
N PRO A 139 -6.33 -2.06 12.42
CA PRO A 139 -6.71 -3.34 12.98
C PRO A 139 -6.75 -3.29 14.51
N LYS A 140 -7.69 -4.02 15.11
CA LYS A 140 -7.79 -4.16 16.59
C LYS A 140 -6.55 -4.84 17.16
N GLU A 141 -5.96 -5.75 16.40
CA GLU A 141 -4.73 -6.46 16.75
C GLU A 141 -3.57 -5.95 15.91
N THR A 142 -2.41 -5.81 16.49
CA THR A 142 -1.20 -5.39 15.78
C THR A 142 -0.72 -6.54 14.90
N LEU A 143 -0.90 -6.43 13.59
CA LEU A 143 -0.49 -7.45 12.62
C LEU A 143 1.03 -7.49 12.39
N LEU A 144 1.71 -6.40 12.69
CA LEU A 144 3.16 -6.28 12.60
C LEU A 144 3.68 -5.53 13.84
N GLU A 145 4.40 -6.23 14.72
CA GLU A 145 5.03 -5.59 15.86
C GLU A 145 6.15 -4.64 15.43
N LEU A 146 6.16 -3.47 16.04
CA LEU A 146 7.24 -2.52 15.82
C LEU A 146 8.54 -3.01 16.46
N PRO A 147 9.69 -2.76 15.82
CA PRO A 147 10.98 -3.28 16.28
C PRO A 147 11.44 -2.73 17.63
N PHE A 148 10.81 -1.65 18.14
CA PHE A 148 11.14 -1.05 19.44
C PHE A 148 9.90 -0.57 20.18
N LYS A 149 9.85 -0.83 21.49
CA LYS A 149 8.85 -0.25 22.40
C LYS A 149 9.09 1.28 22.48
N GLY A 150 8.05 2.06 22.25
CA GLY A 150 8.12 3.55 22.31
C GLY A 150 7.93 4.26 20.96
N ILE A 151 7.97 3.55 19.84
CA ILE A 151 7.67 4.13 18.52
C ILE A 151 6.16 4.10 18.21
N PHE A 152 5.36 3.49 19.08
CA PHE A 152 3.92 3.28 18.90
C PHE A 152 3.15 4.57 18.61
N ASN A 153 3.52 5.69 19.27
CA ASN A 153 2.76 6.94 19.14
C ASN A 153 2.91 7.61 17.77
N HIS A 154 3.93 7.26 16.98
CA HIS A 154 4.17 7.90 15.68
C HIS A 154 3.65 7.09 14.47
N LEU A 155 3.41 5.79 14.63
CA LEU A 155 2.88 4.96 13.53
C LEU A 155 1.35 4.93 13.48
N PHE A 156 0.69 5.17 14.60
CA PHE A 156 -0.76 5.10 14.73
C PHE A 156 -1.39 6.38 15.30
N SER A 157 -0.60 7.47 15.49
CA SER A 157 -1.17 8.78 15.83
C SER A 157 -1.90 9.32 14.61
N ILE A 158 -3.18 9.53 14.79
CA ILE A 158 -4.08 10.26 13.92
C ILE A 158 -3.82 11.77 14.11
#